data_b4e9b94796ace3fec2ddecfedc3e2ae5
#
_entry.id   b4e9b94796ace3fec2ddecfedc3e2ae5
#
_cell.length_a   1.000
_cell.length_b   1.000
_cell.length_c   1.000
_cell.angle_alpha   90.00
_cell.angle_beta   90.00
_cell.angle_gamma   90.00
#
_symmetry.space_group_name_H-M   'P 1'
#
loop_
_entity.id
_entity.type
_entity.pdbx_description
1 polymer ?
#
loop_
_entity_poly.entity_id
_entity_poly.type
_entity_poly.pdbx_seq_one_letter_code
_entity_poly.pdbx_strand_id
1 'polypeptide(L)'
;MDLLLKNGYVVDSASGFEGKADILIHDNRIREVGEDISAPEAQTVDCAGLTVIPGICDMHVHFRDPGQTHKEDIITGGNAAAAGGVTAVACMPNTNPTIDNAETVHYILEKAKEAKTRVYPVGSITKGLGGAEMCDFEELHKAGCVAVSDDGRPVKNARIMAEAMVKAHYAGMKVISHCEDLDIVNGGIMNYGEVSKELGVKGIHRLSEDIITEREITLAADLEVPIHIAHVSTAQSMQNIRTAARFGTMVTCETAPHYFMLTDELLRSRDADYRMNPPLRTAADVQAITEGVIDSTIDCIITDHAPHAPEEKADFEKAPNGVVGLETSLAATLTALYHTGKISLQRLVTLMCVNPRRILSIPGGSLRPGDIADICIFDPNEEWVVDPAKLHSKSKNTCFKGMTLKGRVKYTVLDGKIVYTDGID
;
A
#
# COMPACT_ATOMS: atom_id res chain seq x y z
N MET A 1 -17.12 25.35 -1.29
CA MET A 1 -16.14 26.48 -1.09
C MET A 1 -14.98 26.18 -2.02
N ASP A 2 -14.53 27.19 -2.75
CA ASP A 2 -13.44 26.97 -3.71
C ASP A 2 -12.09 26.97 -3.02
N LEU A 3 -11.18 26.11 -3.49
CA LEU A 3 -9.80 26.04 -3.04
C LEU A 3 -8.87 26.28 -4.24
N LEU A 4 -7.93 27.19 -4.07
CA LEU A 4 -6.93 27.51 -5.09
C LEU A 4 -5.54 27.14 -4.58
N LEU A 5 -4.89 26.16 -5.22
CA LEU A 5 -3.50 25.80 -5.02
C LEU A 5 -2.66 26.60 -6.00
N LYS A 6 -1.77 27.49 -5.51
CA LYS A 6 -0.96 28.37 -6.34
C LYS A 6 0.50 27.99 -6.38
N ASN A 7 1.15 28.27 -7.52
CA ASN A 7 2.61 28.20 -7.69
C ASN A 7 3.21 26.79 -7.51
N GLY A 8 2.40 25.72 -7.52
CA GLY A 8 2.88 24.37 -7.28
C GLY A 8 3.66 23.78 -8.46
N TYR A 9 4.61 22.87 -8.18
CA TYR A 9 5.17 22.00 -9.21
C TYR A 9 4.28 20.78 -9.36
N VAL A 10 3.42 20.78 -10.35
CA VAL A 10 2.40 19.76 -10.58
C VAL A 10 2.99 18.61 -11.38
N VAL A 11 2.76 17.38 -10.92
CA VAL A 11 3.16 16.13 -11.59
C VAL A 11 1.95 15.20 -11.68
N ASP A 12 1.48 14.97 -12.90
CA ASP A 12 0.36 14.07 -13.19
C ASP A 12 0.73 13.09 -14.31
N SER A 13 1.11 11.88 -13.94
CA SER A 13 1.52 10.86 -14.91
C SER A 13 0.36 10.31 -15.75
N ALA A 14 -0.89 10.45 -15.29
CA ALA A 14 -2.06 10.03 -16.07
C ALA A 14 -2.33 10.95 -17.26
N SER A 15 -2.02 12.26 -17.13
CA SER A 15 -2.09 13.22 -18.24
C SER A 15 -0.76 13.43 -18.95
N GLY A 16 0.36 13.01 -18.34
CA GLY A 16 1.71 13.29 -18.80
C GLY A 16 2.18 14.72 -18.47
N PHE A 17 1.43 15.47 -17.65
CA PHE A 17 1.80 16.83 -17.27
C PHE A 17 2.88 16.85 -16.17
N GLU A 18 3.88 17.69 -16.35
CA GLU A 18 4.89 17.99 -15.34
C GLU A 18 5.37 19.42 -15.52
N GLY A 19 5.14 20.29 -14.54
CA GLY A 19 5.53 21.70 -14.61
C GLY A 19 4.84 22.56 -13.55
N LYS A 20 5.15 23.86 -13.56
CA LYS A 20 4.48 24.82 -12.68
C LYS A 20 3.04 25.03 -13.15
N ALA A 21 2.11 24.99 -12.22
CA ALA A 21 0.71 25.31 -12.46
C ALA A 21 -0.01 25.64 -11.15
N ASP A 22 -1.13 26.36 -11.31
CA ASP A 22 -2.16 26.53 -10.29
C ASP A 22 -3.26 25.50 -10.52
N ILE A 23 -3.95 25.09 -9.45
CA ILE A 23 -5.11 24.19 -9.51
C ILE A 23 -6.27 24.84 -8.79
N LEU A 24 -7.35 25.13 -9.52
CA LEU A 24 -8.60 25.59 -8.94
C LEU A 24 -9.55 24.41 -8.74
N ILE A 25 -10.02 24.28 -7.51
CA ILE A 25 -10.95 23.25 -7.07
C ILE A 25 -12.28 23.92 -6.74
N HIS A 26 -13.37 23.37 -7.28
CA HIS A 26 -14.74 23.77 -6.96
C HIS A 26 -15.48 22.56 -6.37
N ASP A 27 -15.98 22.72 -5.14
CA ASP A 27 -16.54 21.61 -4.35
C ASP A 27 -15.54 20.44 -4.25
N ASN A 28 -15.87 19.29 -4.83
CA ASN A 28 -15.01 18.10 -4.80
C ASN A 28 -14.32 17.80 -6.14
N ARG A 29 -14.32 18.75 -7.09
CA ARG A 29 -13.76 18.54 -8.43
C ARG A 29 -12.70 19.56 -8.78
N ILE A 30 -11.70 19.11 -9.52
CA ILE A 30 -10.74 20.00 -10.20
C ILE A 30 -11.50 20.74 -11.30
N ARG A 31 -11.53 22.06 -11.21
CA ARG A 31 -12.19 22.93 -12.19
C ARG A 31 -11.24 23.36 -13.30
N GLU A 32 -10.03 23.75 -12.93
CA GLU A 32 -9.05 24.31 -13.86
C GLU A 32 -7.64 23.99 -13.39
N VAL A 33 -6.74 23.74 -14.35
CA VAL A 33 -5.29 23.60 -14.14
C VAL A 33 -4.59 24.48 -15.17
N GLY A 34 -3.77 25.41 -14.74
CA GLY A 34 -3.12 26.37 -15.63
C GLY A 34 -2.21 27.34 -14.88
N GLU A 35 -1.68 28.33 -15.59
CA GLU A 35 -0.86 29.39 -15.00
C GLU A 35 -1.73 30.61 -14.64
N ASP A 36 -1.36 31.35 -13.59
CA ASP A 36 -1.96 32.63 -13.19
C ASP A 36 -3.50 32.59 -12.99
N ILE A 37 -4.04 31.49 -12.46
CA ILE A 37 -5.48 31.38 -12.17
C ILE A 37 -5.87 32.42 -11.11
N SER A 38 -6.92 33.18 -11.38
CA SER A 38 -7.50 34.17 -10.48
C SER A 38 -8.85 33.69 -9.93
N ALA A 39 -8.93 33.49 -8.63
CA ALA A 39 -10.15 33.11 -7.91
C ALA A 39 -10.18 33.85 -6.55
N PRO A 40 -10.53 35.14 -6.52
CA PRO A 40 -10.38 36.00 -5.34
C PRO A 40 -11.23 35.55 -4.12
N GLU A 41 -12.30 34.80 -4.37
CA GLU A 41 -13.19 34.28 -3.31
C GLU A 41 -12.75 32.88 -2.80
N ALA A 42 -11.76 32.25 -3.44
CA ALA A 42 -11.28 30.93 -3.06
C ALA A 42 -10.31 31.00 -1.87
N GLN A 43 -10.38 29.99 -0.99
CA GLN A 43 -9.30 29.76 -0.05
C GLN A 43 -8.02 29.46 -0.84
N THR A 44 -6.94 30.23 -0.60
CA THR A 44 -5.69 30.07 -1.33
C THR A 44 -4.63 29.40 -0.48
N VAL A 45 -3.95 28.39 -1.04
CA VAL A 45 -2.76 27.76 -0.49
C VAL A 45 -1.60 28.05 -1.45
N ASP A 46 -0.55 28.68 -0.95
CA ASP A 46 0.69 28.87 -1.71
C ASP A 46 1.54 27.60 -1.65
N CYS A 47 1.71 26.96 -2.81
CA CYS A 47 2.49 25.75 -3.00
C CYS A 47 3.88 26.06 -3.62
N ALA A 48 4.39 27.28 -3.53
CA ALA A 48 5.72 27.62 -4.03
C ALA A 48 6.80 26.76 -3.37
N GLY A 49 7.59 26.06 -4.21
CA GLY A 49 8.61 25.10 -3.76
C GLY A 49 8.09 23.72 -3.41
N LEU A 50 6.76 23.51 -3.43
CA LEU A 50 6.13 22.22 -3.16
C LEU A 50 5.79 21.49 -4.47
N THR A 51 5.76 20.16 -4.37
CA THR A 51 5.28 19.28 -5.43
C THR A 51 3.82 18.89 -5.15
N VAL A 52 3.00 18.98 -6.20
CA VAL A 52 1.57 18.65 -6.16
C VAL A 52 1.31 17.46 -7.06
N ILE A 53 0.79 16.38 -6.49
CA ILE A 53 0.49 15.13 -7.21
C ILE A 53 -0.95 14.68 -6.92
N PRO A 54 -1.54 13.80 -7.74
CA PRO A 54 -2.77 13.12 -7.34
C PRO A 54 -2.59 12.46 -5.99
N GLY A 55 -3.62 12.42 -5.17
CA GLY A 55 -3.55 11.77 -3.87
C GLY A 55 -3.07 10.31 -3.99
N ILE A 56 -2.20 9.91 -3.09
CA ILE A 56 -1.64 8.55 -3.06
C ILE A 56 -2.76 7.53 -2.80
N CYS A 57 -2.65 6.36 -3.40
CA CYS A 57 -3.52 5.21 -3.16
C CYS A 57 -2.69 4.03 -2.65
N ASP A 58 -2.95 3.61 -1.44
CA ASP A 58 -2.32 2.43 -0.84
C ASP A 58 -3.29 1.25 -0.90
N MET A 59 -3.01 0.29 -1.77
CA MET A 59 -3.92 -0.82 -2.00
C MET A 59 -3.72 -2.01 -1.05
N HIS A 60 -2.89 -1.85 0.00
CA HIS A 60 -2.60 -2.91 0.96
C HIS A 60 -2.35 -2.37 2.38
N VAL A 61 -3.41 -2.28 3.19
CA VAL A 61 -3.33 -1.84 4.59
C VAL A 61 -4.19 -2.70 5.52
N HIS A 62 -3.87 -2.69 6.82
CA HIS A 62 -4.59 -3.40 7.88
C HIS A 62 -5.08 -2.42 8.94
N PHE A 63 -6.28 -1.90 8.82
CA PHE A 63 -6.84 -0.97 9.81
C PHE A 63 -7.38 -1.65 11.07
N ARG A 64 -7.28 -2.98 11.16
CA ARG A 64 -7.59 -3.75 12.37
C ARG A 64 -9.03 -3.61 12.89
N ASP A 65 -9.91 -2.99 12.14
CA ASP A 65 -11.29 -2.68 12.51
C ASP A 65 -12.25 -3.33 11.49
N PRO A 66 -13.12 -4.20 11.95
CA PRO A 66 -13.55 -4.48 13.34
C PRO A 66 -12.61 -5.39 14.14
N GLY A 67 -12.75 -5.32 15.46
CA GLY A 67 -12.32 -6.35 16.42
C GLY A 67 -10.90 -6.29 16.98
N GLN A 68 -10.00 -5.49 16.39
CA GLN A 68 -8.63 -5.33 16.88
C GLN A 68 -8.27 -3.83 17.06
N THR A 69 -9.25 -3.03 17.43
CA THR A 69 -9.17 -1.56 17.50
C THR A 69 -8.19 -1.04 18.55
N HIS A 70 -7.68 -1.89 19.43
CA HIS A 70 -6.59 -1.55 20.34
C HIS A 70 -5.26 -1.28 19.60
N LYS A 71 -5.06 -1.90 18.42
CA LYS A 71 -3.88 -1.71 17.58
C LYS A 71 -4.01 -0.51 16.65
N GLU A 72 -5.13 -0.43 15.95
CA GLU A 72 -5.50 0.61 14.99
C GLU A 72 -7.01 0.54 14.75
N ASP A 73 -7.62 1.62 14.27
CA ASP A 73 -8.97 1.63 13.76
C ASP A 73 -9.07 2.48 12.48
N ILE A 74 -10.22 2.46 11.85
CA ILE A 74 -10.45 3.17 10.57
C ILE A 74 -10.17 4.67 10.69
N ILE A 75 -10.45 5.28 11.85
CA ILE A 75 -10.27 6.73 12.04
C ILE A 75 -8.80 7.06 12.26
N THR A 76 -8.11 6.33 13.13
CA THR A 76 -6.68 6.57 13.42
C THR A 76 -5.80 6.18 12.24
N GLY A 77 -6.12 5.07 11.55
CA GLY A 77 -5.48 4.71 10.29
C GLY A 77 -5.73 5.73 9.18
N GLY A 78 -6.95 6.31 9.14
CA GLY A 78 -7.30 7.41 8.24
C GLY A 78 -6.51 8.70 8.52
N ASN A 79 -6.21 8.99 9.80
CA ASN A 79 -5.32 10.11 10.17
C ASN A 79 -3.89 9.86 9.71
N ALA A 80 -3.36 8.65 9.91
CA ALA A 80 -2.04 8.26 9.42
C ALA A 80 -1.96 8.32 7.88
N ALA A 81 -2.99 7.86 7.19
CA ALA A 81 -3.10 7.95 5.74
C ALA A 81 -3.03 9.41 5.26
N ALA A 82 -3.86 10.28 5.86
CA ALA A 82 -3.85 11.72 5.52
C ALA A 82 -2.49 12.36 5.76
N ALA A 83 -1.81 12.06 6.88
CA ALA A 83 -0.47 12.57 7.18
C ALA A 83 0.59 12.04 6.19
N GLY A 84 0.37 10.89 5.59
CA GLY A 84 1.21 10.31 4.53
C GLY A 84 0.84 10.74 3.10
N GLY A 85 -0.14 11.63 2.90
CA GLY A 85 -0.60 12.05 1.56
C GLY A 85 -1.52 11.02 0.88
N VAL A 86 -2.00 10.02 1.63
CA VAL A 86 -2.78 8.89 1.12
C VAL A 86 -4.27 9.23 1.19
N THR A 87 -4.91 9.35 0.05
CA THR A 87 -6.33 9.70 -0.08
C THR A 87 -7.25 8.51 -0.32
N ALA A 88 -6.68 7.34 -0.59
CA ALA A 88 -7.42 6.10 -0.76
C ALA A 88 -6.60 4.91 -0.23
N VAL A 89 -7.28 4.02 0.47
CA VAL A 89 -6.68 2.76 0.96
C VAL A 89 -7.57 1.57 0.65
N ALA A 90 -6.98 0.40 0.39
CA ALA A 90 -7.70 -0.87 0.38
C ALA A 90 -7.35 -1.68 1.63
N CYS A 91 -8.37 -1.98 2.44
CA CYS A 91 -8.22 -2.65 3.73
C CYS A 91 -8.36 -4.15 3.60
N MET A 92 -7.32 -4.90 3.99
CA MET A 92 -7.27 -6.36 3.96
C MET A 92 -8.27 -7.01 4.92
N PRO A 93 -8.74 -8.24 4.59
CA PRO A 93 -9.92 -8.85 5.25
C PRO A 93 -9.65 -9.49 6.61
N ASN A 94 -8.41 -9.53 7.11
CA ASN A 94 -8.01 -10.24 8.32
C ASN A 94 -8.39 -9.51 9.62
N THR A 95 -9.61 -9.06 9.68
CA THR A 95 -10.28 -8.44 10.85
C THR A 95 -11.00 -9.49 11.70
N ASN A 96 -11.68 -9.08 12.76
CA ASN A 96 -12.50 -9.94 13.60
C ASN A 96 -13.86 -9.27 13.93
N PRO A 97 -14.99 -9.66 13.29
CA PRO A 97 -15.07 -10.72 12.29
C PRO A 97 -14.30 -10.40 10.99
N THR A 98 -13.99 -11.44 10.23
CA THR A 98 -13.37 -11.35 8.89
C THR A 98 -14.32 -10.64 7.92
N ILE A 99 -13.79 -9.94 6.91
CA ILE A 99 -14.60 -9.30 5.85
C ILE A 99 -15.07 -10.37 4.85
N ASP A 100 -15.98 -11.22 5.24
CA ASP A 100 -16.47 -12.37 4.45
C ASP A 100 -17.98 -12.33 4.13
N ASN A 101 -18.65 -11.22 4.47
CA ASN A 101 -20.07 -10.99 4.27
C ASN A 101 -20.41 -9.51 4.15
N ALA A 102 -21.59 -9.20 3.60
CA ALA A 102 -22.05 -7.83 3.37
C ALA A 102 -22.19 -7.00 4.65
N GLU A 103 -22.56 -7.59 5.78
CA GLU A 103 -22.75 -6.88 7.06
C GLU A 103 -21.43 -6.25 7.52
N THR A 104 -20.34 -7.01 7.49
CA THR A 104 -18.99 -6.51 7.85
C THR A 104 -18.51 -5.44 6.87
N VAL A 105 -18.77 -5.59 5.56
CA VAL A 105 -18.47 -4.56 4.56
C VAL A 105 -19.20 -3.26 4.85
N HIS A 106 -20.51 -3.32 5.12
CA HIS A 106 -21.33 -2.14 5.42
C HIS A 106 -20.88 -1.44 6.71
N TYR A 107 -20.50 -2.21 7.75
CA TYR A 107 -19.91 -1.65 8.97
C TYR A 107 -18.68 -0.79 8.67
N ILE A 108 -17.74 -1.33 7.87
CA ILE A 108 -16.51 -0.62 7.50
C ILE A 108 -16.83 0.65 6.71
N LEU A 109 -17.69 0.56 5.70
CA LEU A 109 -18.06 1.69 4.85
C LEU A 109 -18.79 2.78 5.61
N GLU A 110 -19.63 2.42 6.60
CA GLU A 110 -20.30 3.39 7.45
C GLU A 110 -19.30 4.15 8.31
N LYS A 111 -18.39 3.44 8.98
CA LYS A 111 -17.36 4.04 9.82
C LYS A 111 -16.36 4.88 9.01
N ALA A 112 -16.06 4.46 7.78
CA ALA A 112 -15.16 5.16 6.87
C ALA A 112 -15.65 6.56 6.45
N LYS A 113 -16.94 6.88 6.61
CA LYS A 113 -17.48 8.23 6.33
C LYS A 113 -16.82 9.33 7.18
N GLU A 114 -16.28 8.98 8.34
CA GLU A 114 -15.61 9.89 9.26
C GLU A 114 -14.08 9.89 9.08
N ALA A 115 -13.54 8.99 8.24
CA ALA A 115 -12.11 8.89 8.02
C ALA A 115 -11.58 10.00 7.10
N LYS A 116 -10.32 10.38 7.31
CA LYS A 116 -9.61 11.36 6.46
C LYS A 116 -8.98 10.76 5.20
N THR A 117 -9.44 9.59 4.79
CA THR A 117 -9.06 8.88 3.57
C THR A 117 -10.25 8.05 3.09
N ARG A 118 -10.31 7.71 1.79
CA ARG A 118 -11.32 6.77 1.29
C ARG A 118 -10.91 5.35 1.63
N VAL A 119 -11.81 4.58 2.20
CA VAL A 119 -11.56 3.20 2.58
C VAL A 119 -12.34 2.27 1.65
N TYR A 120 -11.62 1.41 0.97
CA TYR A 120 -12.16 0.37 0.10
C TYR A 120 -11.95 -0.99 0.76
N PRO A 121 -13.00 -1.71 1.17
CA PRO A 121 -12.85 -3.05 1.74
C PRO A 121 -12.36 -4.07 0.70
N VAL A 122 -11.43 -4.92 1.10
CA VAL A 122 -11.06 -6.16 0.41
C VAL A 122 -11.78 -7.29 1.11
N GLY A 123 -12.58 -8.07 0.38
CA GLY A 123 -13.27 -9.23 0.93
C GLY A 123 -12.35 -10.43 1.07
N SER A 124 -12.66 -11.40 1.93
CA SER A 124 -11.91 -12.64 1.97
C SER A 124 -12.29 -13.57 0.80
N ILE A 125 -11.33 -14.39 0.36
CA ILE A 125 -11.58 -15.45 -0.63
C ILE A 125 -12.41 -16.55 0.01
N THR A 126 -12.04 -16.93 1.24
CA THR A 126 -12.70 -18.02 1.96
C THR A 126 -13.29 -17.52 3.28
N LYS A 127 -14.42 -18.09 3.70
CA LYS A 127 -15.11 -17.76 4.94
C LYS A 127 -14.17 -17.93 6.13
N GLY A 128 -14.08 -16.87 6.95
CA GLY A 128 -13.20 -16.81 8.11
C GLY A 128 -11.71 -16.98 7.80
N LEU A 129 -11.27 -16.80 6.53
CA LEU A 129 -9.91 -17.12 6.08
C LEU A 129 -9.55 -18.58 6.38
N GLY A 130 -10.53 -19.48 6.22
CA GLY A 130 -10.39 -20.89 6.59
C GLY A 130 -9.82 -21.79 5.50
N GLY A 131 -9.65 -21.27 4.27
CA GLY A 131 -9.08 -21.99 3.13
C GLY A 131 -9.97 -23.10 2.53
N ALA A 132 -11.24 -23.21 2.94
CA ALA A 132 -12.13 -24.34 2.57
C ALA A 132 -13.39 -23.89 1.82
N GLU A 133 -14.20 -23.04 2.40
CA GLU A 133 -15.46 -22.57 1.84
C GLU A 133 -15.29 -21.17 1.26
N MET A 134 -15.60 -21.02 -0.03
CA MET A 134 -15.47 -19.74 -0.74
C MET A 134 -16.60 -18.79 -0.36
N CYS A 135 -16.29 -17.48 -0.26
CA CYS A 135 -17.29 -16.44 -0.06
C CYS A 135 -18.13 -16.22 -1.34
N ASP A 136 -19.25 -15.55 -1.19
CA ASP A 136 -20.03 -15.05 -2.33
C ASP A 136 -19.45 -13.72 -2.82
N PHE A 137 -18.69 -13.79 -3.92
CA PHE A 137 -18.00 -12.63 -4.46
C PHE A 137 -18.94 -11.60 -5.09
N GLU A 138 -20.10 -12.04 -5.61
CA GLU A 138 -21.10 -11.09 -6.12
C GLU A 138 -21.75 -10.31 -4.97
N GLU A 139 -22.04 -10.95 -3.84
CA GLU A 139 -22.52 -10.31 -2.64
C GLU A 139 -21.49 -9.29 -2.11
N LEU A 140 -20.23 -9.71 -1.97
CA LEU A 140 -19.14 -8.83 -1.50
C LEU A 140 -18.93 -7.64 -2.42
N HIS A 141 -18.93 -7.83 -3.73
CA HIS A 141 -18.78 -6.73 -4.69
C HIS A 141 -19.96 -5.77 -4.63
N LYS A 142 -21.20 -6.27 -4.59
CA LYS A 142 -22.42 -5.44 -4.45
C LYS A 142 -22.42 -4.66 -3.12
N ALA A 143 -21.86 -5.21 -2.06
CA ALA A 143 -21.69 -4.54 -0.78
C ALA A 143 -20.62 -3.44 -0.79
N GLY A 144 -19.67 -3.48 -1.75
CA GLY A 144 -18.65 -2.45 -1.93
C GLY A 144 -17.20 -2.91 -1.87
N CYS A 145 -16.93 -4.22 -1.85
CA CYS A 145 -15.57 -4.74 -1.98
C CYS A 145 -15.01 -4.48 -3.39
N VAL A 146 -13.72 -4.15 -3.47
CA VAL A 146 -13.01 -3.86 -4.72
C VAL A 146 -12.09 -4.99 -5.18
N ALA A 147 -11.76 -5.90 -4.29
CA ALA A 147 -10.91 -7.06 -4.52
C ALA A 147 -11.22 -8.15 -3.49
N VAL A 148 -10.60 -9.33 -3.64
CA VAL A 148 -10.63 -10.41 -2.64
C VAL A 148 -9.23 -10.91 -2.33
N SER A 149 -8.99 -11.30 -1.07
CA SER A 149 -7.71 -11.81 -0.58
C SER A 149 -7.92 -12.69 0.65
N ASP A 150 -7.10 -13.72 0.82
CA ASP A 150 -6.92 -14.41 2.11
C ASP A 150 -5.57 -13.99 2.71
N ASP A 151 -5.36 -12.67 2.82
CA ASP A 151 -4.11 -12.13 3.31
C ASP A 151 -3.76 -12.59 4.72
N GLY A 152 -2.49 -13.00 4.91
CA GLY A 152 -1.96 -13.56 6.14
C GLY A 152 -2.39 -15.02 6.42
N ARG A 153 -3.33 -15.59 5.64
CA ARG A 153 -3.75 -17.00 5.71
C ARG A 153 -4.05 -17.54 4.30
N PRO A 154 -3.02 -17.69 3.46
CA PRO A 154 -3.19 -17.97 2.03
C PRO A 154 -3.96 -19.27 1.75
N VAL A 155 -4.70 -19.27 0.64
CA VAL A 155 -5.44 -20.44 0.18
C VAL A 155 -4.46 -21.53 -0.26
N LYS A 156 -4.34 -22.60 0.54
CA LYS A 156 -3.42 -23.72 0.26
C LYS A 156 -3.88 -24.59 -0.92
N ASN A 157 -5.18 -24.73 -1.10
CA ASN A 157 -5.76 -25.61 -2.13
C ASN A 157 -5.77 -24.90 -3.49
N ALA A 158 -4.93 -25.37 -4.42
CA ALA A 158 -4.82 -24.79 -5.77
C ALA A 158 -6.15 -24.82 -6.55
N ARG A 159 -7.03 -25.85 -6.36
CA ARG A 159 -8.35 -25.89 -7.01
C ARG A 159 -9.26 -24.77 -6.50
N ILE A 160 -9.29 -24.53 -5.18
CA ILE A 160 -10.08 -23.43 -4.60
C ILE A 160 -9.55 -22.08 -5.11
N MET A 161 -8.22 -21.89 -5.17
CA MET A 161 -7.63 -20.68 -5.70
C MET A 161 -7.98 -20.47 -7.18
N ALA A 162 -7.88 -21.50 -8.01
CA ALA A 162 -8.26 -21.45 -9.42
C ALA A 162 -9.74 -21.05 -9.61
N GLU A 163 -10.66 -21.68 -8.86
CA GLU A 163 -12.08 -21.32 -8.87
C GLU A 163 -12.31 -19.88 -8.38
N ALA A 164 -11.57 -19.44 -7.35
CA ALA A 164 -11.65 -18.09 -6.81
C ALA A 164 -11.21 -17.05 -7.83
N MET A 165 -10.09 -17.27 -8.54
CA MET A 165 -9.58 -16.36 -9.57
C MET A 165 -10.62 -16.16 -10.68
N VAL A 166 -11.21 -17.24 -11.18
CA VAL A 166 -12.25 -17.18 -12.21
C VAL A 166 -13.49 -16.44 -11.71
N LYS A 167 -14.00 -16.79 -10.53
CA LYS A 167 -15.21 -16.15 -9.97
C LYS A 167 -14.98 -14.67 -9.65
N ALA A 168 -13.83 -14.30 -9.09
CA ALA A 168 -13.48 -12.91 -8.80
C ALA A 168 -13.45 -12.09 -10.09
N HIS A 169 -12.83 -12.62 -11.15
CA HIS A 169 -12.79 -11.99 -12.45
C HIS A 169 -14.20 -11.70 -13.01
N TYR A 170 -15.10 -12.70 -13.01
CA TYR A 170 -16.46 -12.52 -13.49
C TYR A 170 -17.32 -11.61 -12.57
N ALA A 171 -17.00 -11.54 -11.29
CA ALA A 171 -17.62 -10.58 -10.38
C ALA A 171 -17.06 -9.14 -10.50
N GLY A 172 -16.11 -8.90 -11.41
CA GLY A 172 -15.48 -7.57 -11.61
C GLY A 172 -14.40 -7.22 -10.60
N MET A 173 -13.93 -8.20 -9.84
CA MET A 173 -12.87 -8.03 -8.84
C MET A 173 -11.59 -8.78 -9.25
N LYS A 174 -10.51 -8.52 -8.54
CA LYS A 174 -9.25 -9.26 -8.65
C LYS A 174 -8.94 -10.02 -7.36
N VAL A 175 -8.21 -11.12 -7.50
CA VAL A 175 -7.54 -11.76 -6.37
C VAL A 175 -6.23 -11.02 -6.12
N ILE A 176 -6.02 -10.58 -4.86
CA ILE A 176 -4.73 -10.12 -4.33
C ILE A 176 -4.17 -11.28 -3.53
N SER A 177 -3.08 -11.88 -3.99
CA SER A 177 -2.54 -13.10 -3.38
C SER A 177 -1.36 -12.80 -2.47
N HIS A 178 -1.53 -13.08 -1.17
CA HIS A 178 -0.42 -13.23 -0.23
C HIS A 178 0.28 -14.56 -0.53
N CYS A 179 1.41 -14.49 -1.24
CA CYS A 179 2.12 -15.68 -1.70
C CYS A 179 2.99 -16.25 -0.59
N GLU A 180 2.44 -17.21 0.14
CA GLU A 180 3.15 -17.86 1.23
C GLU A 180 2.73 -19.31 1.40
N ASP A 181 3.70 -20.22 1.51
CA ASP A 181 3.48 -21.60 1.93
C ASP A 181 3.76 -21.74 3.42
N LEU A 182 2.68 -21.88 4.22
CA LEU A 182 2.77 -21.95 5.68
C LEU A 182 3.49 -23.20 6.20
N ASP A 183 3.54 -24.28 5.42
CA ASP A 183 4.26 -25.50 5.80
C ASP A 183 5.77 -25.29 5.65
N ILE A 184 6.20 -24.49 4.66
CA ILE A 184 7.60 -24.06 4.51
C ILE A 184 7.98 -23.00 5.54
N VAL A 185 7.09 -22.08 5.91
CA VAL A 185 7.28 -21.11 7.00
C VAL A 185 7.59 -21.80 8.31
N ASN A 186 6.84 -22.87 8.63
CA ASN A 186 7.09 -23.77 9.77
C ASN A 186 7.44 -23.05 11.10
N GLY A 187 6.73 -21.95 11.40
CA GLY A 187 6.95 -21.14 12.58
C GLY A 187 8.24 -20.29 12.55
N GLY A 188 8.80 -20.04 11.37
CA GLY A 188 9.86 -19.07 11.17
C GLY A 188 9.40 -17.65 11.50
N ILE A 189 10.33 -16.80 11.95
CA ILE A 189 10.03 -15.45 12.42
C ILE A 189 10.79 -14.35 11.68
N MET A 190 11.74 -14.70 10.82
CA MET A 190 12.56 -13.80 10.00
C MET A 190 13.09 -14.57 8.79
N ASN A 191 13.80 -13.91 7.89
CA ASN A 191 14.42 -14.56 6.73
C ASN A 191 15.35 -15.72 7.15
N TYR A 192 15.23 -16.87 6.46
CA TYR A 192 16.18 -17.97 6.63
C TYR A 192 17.50 -17.62 5.95
N GLY A 193 18.55 -17.49 6.74
CA GLY A 193 19.87 -17.13 6.24
C GLY A 193 20.93 -17.15 7.33
N GLU A 194 21.99 -16.38 7.12
CA GLU A 194 23.09 -16.26 8.08
C GLU A 194 22.62 -15.65 9.39
N VAL A 195 21.85 -14.54 9.33
CA VAL A 195 21.37 -13.81 10.51
C VAL A 195 20.47 -14.68 11.38
N SER A 196 19.52 -15.43 10.81
CA SER A 196 18.63 -16.30 11.60
C SER A 196 19.40 -17.43 12.29
N LYS A 197 20.42 -17.98 11.62
CA LYS A 197 21.29 -19.02 12.22
C LYS A 197 22.13 -18.44 13.36
N GLU A 198 22.70 -17.26 13.19
CA GLU A 198 23.48 -16.56 14.20
C GLU A 198 22.65 -16.22 15.42
N LEU A 199 21.42 -15.75 15.23
CA LEU A 199 20.49 -15.45 16.32
C LEU A 199 19.87 -16.69 16.99
N GLY A 200 20.05 -17.87 16.39
CA GLY A 200 19.47 -19.13 16.90
C GLY A 200 17.96 -19.21 16.78
N VAL A 201 17.35 -18.49 15.84
CA VAL A 201 15.89 -18.46 15.62
C VAL A 201 15.49 -19.15 14.32
N LYS A 202 14.26 -19.63 14.25
CA LYS A 202 13.72 -20.20 13.00
C LYS A 202 13.58 -19.15 11.92
N GLY A 203 14.12 -19.47 10.73
CA GLY A 203 13.98 -18.65 9.54
C GLY A 203 12.83 -19.11 8.63
N ILE A 204 12.25 -18.15 7.91
CA ILE A 204 11.28 -18.36 6.84
C ILE A 204 12.06 -18.51 5.54
N HIS A 205 12.04 -19.71 4.96
CA HIS A 205 12.73 -19.95 3.70
C HIS A 205 12.04 -19.20 2.56
N ARG A 206 12.82 -18.55 1.67
CA ARG A 206 12.27 -17.78 0.54
C ARG A 206 11.33 -18.61 -0.37
N LEU A 207 11.54 -19.92 -0.44
CA LEU A 207 10.68 -20.84 -1.19
C LEU A 207 9.21 -20.78 -0.77
N SER A 208 8.90 -20.31 0.46
CA SER A 208 7.51 -20.12 0.88
C SER A 208 6.78 -19.11 -0.03
N GLU A 209 7.48 -18.05 -0.45
CA GLU A 209 6.97 -17.04 -1.39
C GLU A 209 7.13 -17.50 -2.85
N ASP A 210 8.33 -17.96 -3.22
CA ASP A 210 8.68 -18.28 -4.60
C ASP A 210 7.75 -19.33 -5.24
N ILE A 211 7.42 -20.41 -4.49
CA ILE A 211 6.59 -21.51 -4.98
C ILE A 211 5.13 -21.06 -5.15
N ILE A 212 4.60 -20.30 -4.20
CA ILE A 212 3.22 -19.83 -4.29
C ILE A 212 3.09 -18.77 -5.39
N THR A 213 4.04 -17.88 -5.54
CA THR A 213 4.08 -16.92 -6.66
C THR A 213 4.02 -17.66 -8.00
N GLU A 214 4.84 -18.70 -8.19
CA GLU A 214 4.82 -19.50 -9.41
C GLU A 214 3.50 -20.23 -9.62
N ARG A 215 2.90 -20.77 -8.55
CA ARG A 215 1.58 -21.42 -8.61
C ARG A 215 0.51 -20.47 -9.11
N GLU A 216 0.45 -19.25 -8.53
CA GLU A 216 -0.56 -18.26 -8.90
C GLU A 216 -0.40 -17.78 -10.35
N ILE A 217 0.83 -17.54 -10.76
CA ILE A 217 1.14 -17.19 -12.15
C ILE A 217 0.72 -18.29 -13.13
N THR A 218 1.01 -19.56 -12.80
CA THR A 218 0.64 -20.71 -13.63
C THR A 218 -0.87 -20.83 -13.75
N LEU A 219 -1.61 -20.68 -12.64
CA LEU A 219 -3.07 -20.69 -12.66
C LEU A 219 -3.62 -19.52 -13.49
N ALA A 220 -3.09 -18.30 -13.33
CA ALA A 220 -3.52 -17.13 -14.09
C ALA A 220 -3.31 -17.31 -15.58
N ALA A 221 -2.17 -17.88 -15.99
CA ALA A 221 -1.82 -18.12 -17.38
C ALA A 221 -2.74 -19.16 -18.04
N ASP A 222 -3.02 -20.28 -17.36
CA ASP A 222 -3.85 -21.37 -17.89
C ASP A 222 -5.34 -21.01 -17.95
N LEU A 223 -5.81 -20.25 -16.96
CA LEU A 223 -7.21 -19.82 -16.84
C LEU A 223 -7.52 -18.53 -17.63
N GLU A 224 -6.49 -17.85 -18.16
CA GLU A 224 -6.60 -16.55 -18.83
C GLU A 224 -7.32 -15.48 -17.99
N VAL A 225 -7.02 -15.42 -16.67
CA VAL A 225 -7.59 -14.46 -15.74
C VAL A 225 -6.49 -13.65 -15.03
N PRO A 226 -6.78 -12.42 -14.60
CA PRO A 226 -5.78 -11.58 -13.91
C PRO A 226 -5.51 -12.07 -12.50
N ILE A 227 -4.25 -11.88 -12.05
CA ILE A 227 -3.81 -12.04 -10.68
C ILE A 227 -2.98 -10.84 -10.24
N HIS A 228 -3.08 -10.46 -8.98
CA HIS A 228 -2.20 -9.47 -8.36
C HIS A 228 -1.39 -10.13 -7.24
N ILE A 229 -0.06 -10.06 -7.34
CA ILE A 229 0.87 -10.62 -6.35
C ILE A 229 1.19 -9.55 -5.32
N ALA A 230 0.82 -9.81 -4.07
CA ALA A 230 1.02 -8.88 -2.96
C ALA A 230 2.50 -8.82 -2.52
N HIS A 231 2.94 -7.66 -2.02
CA HIS A 231 4.18 -7.37 -1.28
C HIS A 231 5.39 -8.27 -1.63
N VAL A 232 5.73 -8.36 -2.93
CA VAL A 232 6.86 -9.18 -3.42
C VAL A 232 8.15 -8.78 -2.73
N SER A 233 8.88 -9.77 -2.21
CA SER A 233 10.10 -9.56 -1.42
C SER A 233 11.34 -10.31 -1.92
N THR A 234 11.21 -11.29 -2.82
CA THR A 234 12.33 -12.15 -3.25
C THR A 234 12.74 -11.91 -4.70
N ALA A 235 14.02 -12.09 -4.99
CA ALA A 235 14.58 -12.03 -6.35
C ALA A 235 13.97 -13.09 -7.28
N GLN A 236 13.63 -14.28 -6.76
CA GLN A 236 13.04 -15.33 -7.56
C GLN A 236 11.60 -15.03 -7.96
N SER A 237 10.78 -14.54 -7.02
CA SER A 237 9.41 -14.09 -7.33
C SER A 237 9.42 -12.99 -8.39
N MET A 238 10.34 -12.01 -8.27
CA MET A 238 10.53 -10.98 -9.31
C MET A 238 10.86 -11.56 -10.68
N GLN A 239 11.75 -12.56 -10.74
CA GLN A 239 12.09 -13.22 -12.00
C GLN A 239 10.92 -13.98 -12.61
N ASN A 240 10.12 -14.67 -11.78
CA ASN A 240 8.93 -15.40 -12.20
C ASN A 240 7.89 -14.43 -12.80
N ILE A 241 7.57 -13.34 -12.08
CA ILE A 241 6.63 -12.30 -12.53
C ILE A 241 7.10 -11.65 -13.84
N ARG A 242 8.38 -11.26 -13.93
CA ARG A 242 8.95 -10.68 -15.15
C ARG A 242 8.85 -11.62 -16.35
N THR A 243 9.09 -12.90 -16.13
CA THR A 243 8.97 -13.92 -17.16
C THR A 243 7.53 -14.10 -17.61
N ALA A 244 6.59 -14.23 -16.67
CA ALA A 244 5.17 -14.38 -16.96
C ALA A 244 4.60 -13.20 -17.76
N ALA A 245 4.93 -11.97 -17.35
CA ALA A 245 4.51 -10.76 -18.05
C ALA A 245 5.00 -10.72 -19.51
N ARG A 246 6.25 -11.17 -19.78
CA ARG A 246 6.79 -11.27 -21.14
C ARG A 246 6.04 -12.27 -22.02
N PHE A 247 5.48 -13.31 -21.41
CA PHE A 247 4.65 -14.30 -22.14
C PHE A 247 3.16 -13.94 -22.19
N GLY A 248 2.78 -12.73 -21.70
CA GLY A 248 1.43 -12.20 -21.81
C GLY A 248 0.48 -12.62 -20.69
N THR A 249 0.97 -13.24 -19.62
CA THR A 249 0.14 -13.51 -18.44
C THR A 249 -0.33 -12.18 -17.83
N MET A 250 -1.60 -12.10 -17.49
CA MET A 250 -2.21 -10.92 -16.85
C MET A 250 -1.83 -10.84 -15.37
N VAL A 251 -0.54 -10.65 -15.08
CA VAL A 251 0.01 -10.53 -13.73
C VAL A 251 0.37 -9.07 -13.45
N THR A 252 0.00 -8.60 -12.26
CA THR A 252 0.47 -7.35 -11.68
C THR A 252 1.02 -7.63 -10.28
N CYS A 253 1.90 -6.76 -9.77
CA CYS A 253 2.46 -6.96 -8.45
C CYS A 253 2.77 -5.64 -7.72
N GLU A 254 2.91 -5.75 -6.42
CA GLU A 254 3.24 -4.64 -5.54
C GLU A 254 4.44 -4.98 -4.65
N THR A 255 5.09 -3.94 -4.13
CA THR A 255 6.12 -4.05 -3.10
C THR A 255 6.02 -2.90 -2.11
N ALA A 256 6.73 -2.99 -0.99
CA ALA A 256 6.75 -1.96 0.04
C ALA A 256 8.15 -1.32 0.19
N PRO A 257 8.25 -0.07 0.70
CA PRO A 257 9.53 0.62 0.84
C PRO A 257 10.58 -0.14 1.66
N HIS A 258 10.16 -0.90 2.65
CA HIS A 258 11.08 -1.69 3.46
C HIS A 258 11.76 -2.82 2.65
N TYR A 259 11.18 -3.32 1.55
CA TYR A 259 11.80 -4.35 0.69
C TYR A 259 12.82 -3.82 -0.32
N PHE A 260 12.85 -2.52 -0.59
CA PHE A 260 13.90 -1.91 -1.43
C PHE A 260 14.86 -1.00 -0.65
N MET A 261 14.70 -0.90 0.69
CA MET A 261 15.58 -0.09 1.54
C MET A 261 16.31 -0.88 2.62
N LEU A 262 15.69 -1.93 3.16
CA LEU A 262 16.13 -2.60 4.38
C LEU A 262 16.48 -4.06 4.11
N THR A 263 17.43 -4.59 4.88
CA THR A 263 17.84 -6.00 4.81
C THR A 263 17.61 -6.70 6.14
N ASP A 264 17.67 -8.03 6.13
CA ASP A 264 17.59 -8.89 7.31
C ASP A 264 18.73 -8.66 8.33
N GLU A 265 19.80 -7.95 7.93
CA GLU A 265 20.88 -7.54 8.82
C GLU A 265 20.40 -6.71 10.04
N LEU A 266 19.32 -5.94 9.86
CA LEU A 266 18.75 -5.11 10.94
C LEU A 266 18.19 -5.95 12.10
N LEU A 267 17.80 -7.20 11.84
CA LEU A 267 17.29 -8.09 12.86
C LEU A 267 18.37 -8.58 13.84
N ARG A 268 19.67 -8.34 13.56
CA ARG A 268 20.75 -8.56 14.55
C ARG A 268 20.55 -7.77 15.85
N SER A 269 19.85 -6.64 15.76
CA SER A 269 19.46 -5.84 16.91
C SER A 269 18.43 -6.51 17.84
N ARG A 270 17.78 -7.60 17.39
CA ARG A 270 16.61 -8.24 18.03
C ARG A 270 15.46 -7.28 18.30
N ASP A 271 15.33 -6.24 17.47
CA ASP A 271 14.24 -5.30 17.54
C ASP A 271 13.04 -5.84 16.74
N ALA A 272 11.92 -6.04 17.41
CA ALA A 272 10.73 -6.61 16.80
C ALA A 272 10.06 -5.69 15.77
N ASP A 273 10.38 -4.38 15.74
CA ASP A 273 9.89 -3.47 14.72
C ASP A 273 10.51 -3.74 13.33
N TYR A 274 11.51 -4.61 13.24
CA TYR A 274 12.00 -5.15 11.96
C TYR A 274 11.36 -6.49 11.57
N ARG A 275 10.40 -6.98 12.34
CA ARG A 275 9.65 -8.19 12.01
C ARG A 275 8.39 -7.85 11.25
N MET A 276 8.34 -8.25 9.99
CA MET A 276 7.20 -8.16 9.07
C MET A 276 7.06 -9.47 8.29
N ASN A 277 5.99 -9.65 7.55
CA ASN A 277 5.76 -10.81 6.70
C ASN A 277 5.16 -10.40 5.35
N PRO A 278 5.88 -10.64 4.23
CA PRO A 278 7.18 -11.32 4.10
C PRO A 278 8.29 -10.68 4.94
N PRO A 279 9.31 -11.46 5.38
CA PRO A 279 10.39 -10.91 6.17
C PRO A 279 11.33 -10.03 5.33
N LEU A 280 12.04 -9.10 5.97
CA LEU A 280 13.18 -8.44 5.34
C LEU A 280 14.15 -9.50 4.81
N ARG A 281 14.58 -9.33 3.56
CA ARG A 281 15.42 -10.28 2.84
C ARG A 281 16.87 -9.83 2.76
N THR A 282 17.65 -10.53 1.96
CA THR A 282 19.07 -10.22 1.72
C THR A 282 19.27 -8.98 0.84
N ALA A 283 20.49 -8.45 0.82
CA ALA A 283 20.84 -7.34 -0.08
C ALA A 283 20.64 -7.66 -1.56
N ALA A 284 20.79 -8.94 -1.97
CA ALA A 284 20.53 -9.37 -3.34
C ALA A 284 19.04 -9.30 -3.69
N ASP A 285 18.14 -9.63 -2.74
CA ASP A 285 16.71 -9.49 -2.91
C ASP A 285 16.31 -8.00 -2.98
N VAL A 286 16.83 -7.16 -2.08
CA VAL A 286 16.63 -5.69 -2.10
C VAL A 286 17.03 -5.09 -3.46
N GLN A 287 18.15 -5.54 -4.03
CA GLN A 287 18.57 -5.11 -5.36
C GLN A 287 17.57 -5.53 -6.43
N ALA A 288 17.13 -6.79 -6.43
CA ALA A 288 16.18 -7.32 -7.41
C ALA A 288 14.81 -6.60 -7.35
N ILE A 289 14.32 -6.29 -6.14
CA ILE A 289 13.11 -5.49 -5.95
C ILE A 289 13.31 -4.07 -6.50
N THR A 290 14.44 -3.43 -6.18
CA THR A 290 14.77 -2.10 -6.71
C THR A 290 14.80 -2.09 -8.25
N GLU A 291 15.43 -3.09 -8.86
CA GLU A 291 15.45 -3.26 -10.32
C GLU A 291 14.04 -3.45 -10.90
N GLY A 292 13.18 -4.21 -10.20
CA GLY A 292 11.78 -4.40 -10.57
C GLY A 292 10.94 -3.11 -10.55
N VAL A 293 11.25 -2.19 -9.63
CA VAL A 293 10.64 -0.84 -9.62
C VAL A 293 11.11 -0.01 -10.80
N ILE A 294 12.41 -0.09 -11.14
CA ILE A 294 13.03 0.69 -12.22
C ILE A 294 12.54 0.20 -13.60
N ASP A 295 12.53 -1.11 -13.84
CA ASP A 295 12.19 -1.70 -15.13
C ASP A 295 10.69 -1.88 -15.37
N SER A 296 9.87 -1.44 -14.42
CA SER A 296 8.40 -1.51 -14.49
C SER A 296 7.80 -2.92 -14.37
N THR A 297 8.54 -3.87 -13.85
CA THR A 297 7.99 -5.19 -13.46
C THR A 297 7.07 -5.03 -12.24
N ILE A 298 7.44 -4.15 -11.28
CA ILE A 298 6.56 -3.78 -10.16
C ILE A 298 5.60 -2.68 -10.60
N ASP A 299 4.31 -2.91 -10.38
CA ASP A 299 3.23 -2.00 -10.75
C ASP A 299 2.96 -0.95 -9.68
N CYS A 300 3.00 -1.33 -8.40
CA CYS A 300 2.60 -0.47 -7.28
C CYS A 300 3.61 -0.48 -6.14
N ILE A 301 3.68 0.65 -5.43
CA ILE A 301 4.29 0.76 -4.11
C ILE A 301 3.17 0.94 -3.09
N ILE A 302 3.12 0.03 -2.13
CA ILE A 302 2.16 -0.01 -1.02
C ILE A 302 2.91 0.05 0.31
N THR A 303 2.21 0.04 1.42
CA THR A 303 2.88 0.06 2.74
C THR A 303 2.88 -1.28 3.44
N ASP A 304 1.88 -2.10 3.20
CA ASP A 304 1.54 -3.21 4.09
C ASP A 304 1.44 -2.70 5.56
N HIS A 305 0.76 -1.56 5.73
CA HIS A 305 0.57 -0.94 7.04
C HIS A 305 -0.15 -1.90 7.98
N ALA A 306 0.63 -2.53 8.86
CA ALA A 306 0.18 -3.61 9.75
C ALA A 306 0.50 -3.28 11.23
N PRO A 307 -0.33 -2.41 11.84
CA PRO A 307 -0.12 -1.93 13.21
C PRO A 307 -0.26 -3.01 14.27
N HIS A 308 0.62 -2.92 15.29
CA HIS A 308 0.62 -3.75 16.49
C HIS A 308 0.87 -2.89 17.73
N ALA A 309 0.19 -3.23 18.83
CA ALA A 309 0.37 -2.53 20.09
C ALA A 309 1.79 -2.72 20.67
N PRO A 310 2.32 -1.73 21.42
CA PRO A 310 3.69 -1.81 21.93
C PRO A 310 3.98 -3.06 22.76
N GLU A 311 3.02 -3.51 23.56
CA GLU A 311 3.13 -4.73 24.36
C GLU A 311 3.22 -6.00 23.52
N GLU A 312 2.63 -6.02 22.33
CA GLU A 312 2.73 -7.14 21.40
C GLU A 312 4.11 -7.20 20.71
N LYS A 313 4.77 -6.06 20.55
CA LYS A 313 6.11 -5.95 19.94
C LYS A 313 7.25 -6.00 20.97
N ALA A 314 6.95 -6.17 22.26
CA ALA A 314 7.97 -6.12 23.32
C ALA A 314 8.93 -7.34 23.36
N ASP A 315 8.50 -8.50 22.90
CA ASP A 315 9.30 -9.73 22.87
C ASP A 315 9.64 -10.10 21.42
N PHE A 316 10.92 -10.02 21.06
CA PHE A 316 11.38 -10.28 19.70
C PHE A 316 10.92 -11.63 19.13
N GLU A 317 10.94 -12.70 19.92
CA GLU A 317 10.60 -14.02 19.40
C GLU A 317 9.09 -14.27 19.31
N LYS A 318 8.30 -13.62 20.16
CA LYS A 318 6.83 -13.79 20.23
C LYS A 318 6.06 -12.71 19.49
N ALA A 319 6.71 -11.59 19.14
CA ALA A 319 6.05 -10.47 18.49
C ALA A 319 5.35 -10.92 17.21
N PRO A 320 4.13 -10.44 16.92
CA PRO A 320 3.50 -10.61 15.64
C PRO A 320 4.28 -9.84 14.56
N ASN A 321 4.20 -10.32 13.32
CA ASN A 321 4.79 -9.66 12.16
C ASN A 321 3.91 -8.49 11.71
N GLY A 322 4.55 -7.39 11.32
CA GLY A 322 3.90 -6.20 10.79
C GLY A 322 4.56 -4.92 11.27
N VAL A 323 4.44 -3.87 10.45
CA VAL A 323 4.99 -2.54 10.70
C VAL A 323 4.01 -1.47 10.22
N VAL A 324 4.05 -0.27 10.81
CA VAL A 324 3.30 0.87 10.27
C VAL A 324 4.13 1.56 9.20
N GLY A 325 3.49 1.96 8.09
CA GLY A 325 4.18 2.48 6.91
C GLY A 325 3.55 3.71 6.23
N LEU A 326 2.26 4.01 6.46
CA LEU A 326 1.52 5.04 5.74
C LEU A 326 2.21 6.41 5.75
N GLU A 327 2.72 6.85 6.89
CA GLU A 327 3.33 8.18 7.05
C GLU A 327 4.78 8.27 6.56
N THR A 328 5.40 7.14 6.27
CA THR A 328 6.81 7.08 5.83
C THR A 328 6.99 6.67 4.38
N SER A 329 5.97 6.10 3.74
CA SER A 329 6.06 5.49 2.42
C SER A 329 6.53 6.46 1.33
N LEU A 330 5.93 7.65 1.22
CA LEU A 330 6.33 8.66 0.26
C LEU A 330 7.79 9.08 0.47
N ALA A 331 8.15 9.44 1.70
CA ALA A 331 9.49 9.89 2.04
C ALA A 331 10.55 8.80 1.84
N ALA A 332 10.25 7.56 2.21
CA ALA A 332 11.12 6.40 1.98
C ALA A 332 11.34 6.16 0.47
N THR A 333 10.27 6.23 -0.33
CA THR A 333 10.34 6.10 -1.79
C THR A 333 11.15 7.23 -2.43
N LEU A 334 10.91 8.48 -2.01
CA LEU A 334 11.70 9.64 -2.47
C LEU A 334 13.17 9.46 -2.12
N THR A 335 13.49 9.11 -0.88
CA THR A 335 14.86 8.92 -0.39
C THR A 335 15.60 7.83 -1.17
N ALA A 336 14.99 6.66 -1.32
CA ALA A 336 15.66 5.49 -1.88
C ALA A 336 15.74 5.49 -3.41
N LEU A 337 14.74 6.07 -4.08
CA LEU A 337 14.57 5.91 -5.52
C LEU A 337 14.67 7.24 -6.29
N TYR A 338 13.95 8.28 -5.88
CA TYR A 338 13.96 9.57 -6.58
C TYR A 338 15.26 10.34 -6.37
N HIS A 339 15.66 10.58 -5.13
CA HIS A 339 16.89 11.33 -4.81
C HIS A 339 18.18 10.62 -5.21
N THR A 340 18.10 9.31 -5.45
CA THR A 340 19.21 8.53 -6.01
C THR A 340 19.20 8.46 -7.54
N GLY A 341 18.23 9.12 -8.19
CA GLY A 341 18.11 9.18 -9.65
C GLY A 341 17.64 7.87 -10.30
N LYS A 342 17.11 6.91 -9.53
CA LYS A 342 16.65 5.62 -10.03
C LYS A 342 15.29 5.70 -10.73
N ILE A 343 14.40 6.59 -10.26
CA ILE A 343 13.10 6.86 -10.89
C ILE A 343 12.83 8.36 -10.98
N SER A 344 11.97 8.77 -11.90
CA SER A 344 11.43 10.13 -12.00
C SER A 344 10.22 10.34 -11.08
N LEU A 345 9.80 11.60 -10.87
CA LEU A 345 8.54 11.90 -10.19
C LEU A 345 7.32 11.36 -10.95
N GLN A 346 7.34 11.39 -12.29
CA GLN A 346 6.30 10.77 -13.12
C GLN A 346 6.15 9.26 -12.81
N ARG A 347 7.29 8.54 -12.69
CA ARG A 347 7.27 7.12 -12.34
C ARG A 347 6.75 6.90 -10.92
N LEU A 348 7.16 7.72 -9.94
CA LEU A 348 6.65 7.68 -8.56
C LEU A 348 5.12 7.85 -8.54
N VAL A 349 4.59 8.86 -9.24
CA VAL A 349 3.14 9.10 -9.33
C VAL A 349 2.42 7.93 -9.98
N THR A 350 3.02 7.32 -11.01
CA THR A 350 2.46 6.10 -11.62
C THR A 350 2.34 4.97 -10.61
N LEU A 351 3.40 4.71 -9.83
CA LEU A 351 3.48 3.60 -8.87
C LEU A 351 2.58 3.79 -7.64
N MET A 352 2.41 5.02 -7.17
CA MET A 352 1.73 5.29 -5.90
C MET A 352 0.32 5.89 -6.07
N CYS A 353 0.01 6.50 -7.25
CA CYS A 353 -1.27 7.19 -7.42
C CYS A 353 -2.14 6.57 -8.52
N VAL A 354 -1.57 6.23 -9.66
CA VAL A 354 -2.32 5.83 -10.87
C VAL A 354 -2.56 4.32 -10.90
N ASN A 355 -1.49 3.52 -10.86
CA ASN A 355 -1.58 2.07 -11.01
C ASN A 355 -2.41 1.38 -9.93
N PRO A 356 -2.30 1.71 -8.61
CA PRO A 356 -3.15 1.09 -7.60
C PRO A 356 -4.63 1.27 -7.89
N ARG A 357 -5.03 2.49 -8.30
CA ARG A 357 -6.42 2.78 -8.65
C ARG A 357 -6.88 2.03 -9.89
N ARG A 358 -6.02 1.94 -10.91
CA ARG A 358 -6.30 1.18 -12.14
C ARG A 358 -6.47 -0.31 -11.84
N ILE A 359 -5.64 -0.89 -10.99
CA ILE A 359 -5.70 -2.30 -10.61
C ILE A 359 -6.99 -2.60 -9.85
N LEU A 360 -7.35 -1.74 -8.91
CA LEU A 360 -8.59 -1.87 -8.12
C LEU A 360 -9.84 -1.38 -8.86
N SER A 361 -9.70 -0.77 -10.05
CA SER A 361 -10.81 -0.18 -10.80
C SER A 361 -11.58 0.88 -9.99
N ILE A 362 -10.88 1.70 -9.20
CA ILE A 362 -11.44 2.79 -8.39
C ILE A 362 -11.10 4.17 -8.97
N PRO A 363 -11.92 5.20 -8.71
CA PRO A 363 -11.74 6.54 -9.28
C PRO A 363 -10.53 7.29 -8.70
N GLY A 364 -10.06 8.32 -9.44
CA GLY A 364 -8.95 9.22 -9.05
C GLY A 364 -7.62 8.86 -9.73
N GLY A 365 -6.53 9.46 -9.24
CA GLY A 365 -5.17 9.24 -9.78
C GLY A 365 -4.80 10.19 -10.92
N SER A 366 -5.57 11.24 -11.15
CA SER A 366 -5.30 12.28 -12.15
C SER A 366 -5.68 13.66 -11.61
N LEU A 367 -5.09 14.71 -12.18
CA LEU A 367 -5.37 16.12 -11.85
C LEU A 367 -6.03 16.87 -13.00
N ARG A 368 -6.72 16.18 -13.92
CA ARG A 368 -7.41 16.82 -15.05
C ARG A 368 -8.67 17.57 -14.57
N PRO A 369 -9.05 18.66 -15.26
CA PRO A 369 -10.35 19.28 -15.05
C PRO A 369 -11.49 18.25 -15.13
N GLY A 370 -12.39 18.24 -14.13
CA GLY A 370 -13.48 17.28 -13.96
C GLY A 370 -13.16 16.09 -13.06
N ASP A 371 -11.88 15.80 -12.77
CA ASP A 371 -11.51 14.71 -11.86
C ASP A 371 -11.77 15.05 -10.39
N ILE A 372 -11.83 14.02 -9.55
CA ILE A 372 -11.99 14.19 -8.12
C ILE A 372 -10.77 14.91 -7.56
N ALA A 373 -11.00 15.92 -6.72
CA ALA A 373 -9.93 16.70 -6.10
C ALA A 373 -9.37 15.98 -4.85
N ASP A 374 -8.68 14.87 -5.09
CA ASP A 374 -7.88 14.14 -4.13
C ASP A 374 -6.41 14.40 -4.46
N ILE A 375 -5.68 15.13 -3.59
CA ILE A 375 -4.37 15.71 -3.90
C ILE A 375 -3.42 15.52 -2.72
N CYS A 376 -2.16 15.16 -3.01
CA CYS A 376 -1.05 15.19 -2.08
C CYS A 376 -0.10 16.34 -2.45
N ILE A 377 0.27 17.15 -1.46
CA ILE A 377 1.18 18.28 -1.61
C ILE A 377 2.33 18.09 -0.63
N PHE A 378 3.57 18.06 -1.12
CA PHE A 378 4.73 17.77 -0.29
C PHE A 378 5.96 18.59 -0.68
N ASP A 379 6.85 18.82 0.28
CA ASP A 379 8.20 19.31 0.02
C ASP A 379 9.10 18.11 -0.31
N PRO A 380 9.61 17.98 -1.54
CA PRO A 380 10.43 16.85 -1.93
C PRO A 380 11.81 16.82 -1.27
N ASN A 381 12.29 17.95 -0.75
CA ASN A 381 13.66 18.12 -0.28
C ASN A 381 13.79 18.21 1.24
N GLU A 382 12.69 18.44 1.96
CA GLU A 382 12.73 18.53 3.42
C GLU A 382 13.20 17.22 4.05
N GLU A 383 14.25 17.31 4.84
CA GLU A 383 14.78 16.19 5.64
C GLU A 383 14.13 16.16 7.01
N TRP A 384 13.72 14.98 7.44
CA TRP A 384 13.19 14.78 8.77
C TRP A 384 13.57 13.41 9.32
N VAL A 385 13.68 13.34 10.65
CA VAL A 385 13.97 12.08 11.35
C VAL A 385 12.65 11.41 11.74
N VAL A 386 12.51 10.13 11.42
CA VAL A 386 11.32 9.35 11.79
C VAL A 386 11.30 9.14 13.29
N ASP A 387 10.42 9.88 13.96
CA ASP A 387 10.13 9.74 15.39
C ASP A 387 8.80 9.02 15.58
N PRO A 388 8.79 7.77 16.09
CA PRO A 388 7.56 7.02 16.29
C PRO A 388 6.52 7.76 17.13
N ALA A 389 6.95 8.58 18.10
CA ALA A 389 6.06 9.33 18.98
C ALA A 389 5.24 10.39 18.24
N LYS A 390 5.72 10.85 17.07
CA LYS A 390 5.07 11.89 16.25
C LYS A 390 4.17 11.33 15.16
N LEU A 391 4.11 10.01 14.97
CA LEU A 391 3.22 9.41 14.00
C LEU A 391 1.76 9.51 14.45
N HIS A 392 0.85 9.67 13.50
CA HIS A 392 -0.60 9.77 13.73
C HIS A 392 -1.26 8.40 13.90
N SER A 393 -0.66 7.34 13.33
CA SER A 393 -1.09 5.96 13.58
C SER A 393 -1.17 5.69 15.09
N LYS A 394 -2.18 4.96 15.54
CA LYS A 394 -2.32 4.54 16.94
C LYS A 394 -1.11 3.72 17.40
N SER A 395 -0.69 2.75 16.58
CA SER A 395 0.52 1.98 16.80
C SER A 395 1.76 2.71 16.27
N LYS A 396 2.93 2.39 16.86
CA LYS A 396 4.17 3.12 16.62
C LYS A 396 5.31 2.23 16.11
N ASN A 397 5.01 0.98 15.73
CA ASN A 397 5.95 -0.06 15.30
C ASN A 397 6.46 0.17 13.87
N THR A 398 7.20 1.27 13.65
CA THR A 398 7.82 1.57 12.35
C THR A 398 9.24 1.01 12.24
N CYS A 399 9.55 0.38 11.09
CA CYS A 399 10.90 -0.09 10.78
C CYS A 399 11.86 1.04 10.35
N PHE A 400 11.36 2.26 10.18
CA PHE A 400 12.18 3.42 9.80
C PHE A 400 12.57 4.32 10.98
N LYS A 401 12.28 3.94 12.21
CA LYS A 401 12.55 4.75 13.41
C LYS A 401 14.00 5.21 13.48
N GLY A 402 14.19 6.51 13.74
CA GLY A 402 15.50 7.15 13.83
C GLY A 402 16.20 7.39 12.49
N MET A 403 15.64 6.93 11.37
CA MET A 403 16.18 7.18 10.05
C MET A 403 15.83 8.60 9.58
N THR A 404 16.77 9.26 8.89
CA THR A 404 16.50 10.50 8.19
C THR A 404 15.96 10.20 6.81
N LEU A 405 14.75 10.67 6.54
CA LEU A 405 14.11 10.56 5.23
C LEU A 405 13.95 11.95 4.60
N LYS A 406 13.89 11.98 3.25
CA LYS A 406 13.61 13.19 2.46
C LYS A 406 12.20 13.13 1.88
N GLY A 407 11.55 14.28 1.94
CA GLY A 407 10.16 14.44 1.49
C GLY A 407 9.20 14.51 2.66
N ARG A 408 8.47 15.65 2.76
CA ARG A 408 7.50 15.87 3.83
C ARG A 408 6.17 16.29 3.26
N VAL A 409 5.12 15.55 3.56
CA VAL A 409 3.75 15.94 3.20
C VAL A 409 3.39 17.22 3.96
N LYS A 410 2.92 18.23 3.23
CA LYS A 410 2.50 19.51 3.79
C LYS A 410 0.98 19.64 3.86
N TYR A 411 0.31 19.16 2.83
CA TYR A 411 -1.16 19.16 2.80
C TYR A 411 -1.66 17.89 2.11
N THR A 412 -2.79 17.41 2.60
CA THR A 412 -3.57 16.38 1.91
C THR A 412 -4.98 16.92 1.69
N VAL A 413 -5.43 16.88 0.45
CA VAL A 413 -6.78 17.29 0.04
C VAL A 413 -7.57 16.03 -0.32
N LEU A 414 -8.74 15.87 0.30
CA LEU A 414 -9.70 14.80 0.04
C LEU A 414 -11.05 15.42 -0.29
N ASP A 415 -11.66 15.04 -1.42
CA ASP A 415 -12.93 15.63 -1.86
C ASP A 415 -12.89 17.16 -1.88
N GLY A 416 -11.79 17.76 -2.33
CA GLY A 416 -11.62 19.21 -2.41
C GLY A 416 -11.44 19.92 -1.05
N LYS A 417 -11.30 19.18 0.04
CA LYS A 417 -11.12 19.73 1.39
C LYS A 417 -9.74 19.36 1.93
N ILE A 418 -9.06 20.31 2.55
CA ILE A 418 -7.82 20.03 3.28
C ILE A 418 -8.16 19.19 4.52
N VAL A 419 -7.67 17.95 4.57
CA VAL A 419 -7.88 17.00 5.67
C VAL A 419 -6.65 16.83 6.54
N TYR A 420 -5.48 17.27 6.05
CA TYR A 420 -4.23 17.29 6.79
C TYR A 420 -3.42 18.53 6.42
N THR A 421 -2.79 19.13 7.44
CA THR A 421 -1.80 20.22 7.32
C THR A 421 -0.65 19.92 8.26
N ASP A 422 0.59 19.91 7.75
CA ASP A 422 1.79 19.64 8.56
C ASP A 422 1.95 20.70 9.66
N GLY A 423 2.18 20.25 10.91
CA GLY A 423 2.35 21.14 12.07
C GLY A 423 1.06 21.72 12.66
N ILE A 424 -0.12 21.26 12.21
CA ILE A 424 -1.43 21.59 12.81
C ILE A 424 -2.12 20.26 13.19
N ASP A 425 -2.26 20.03 14.49
CA ASP A 425 -2.94 18.87 15.08
C ASP A 425 -4.50 18.97 14.98
#